data_83242fbf7f0c0759358f556ac489e69e
#
_entry.id   83242fbf7f0c0759358f556ac489e69e
#
_cell.length_a   1.000
_cell.length_b   1.000
_cell.length_c   1.000
_cell.angle_alpha   90.00
_cell.angle_beta   90.00
_cell.angle_gamma   90.00
#
_symmetry.space_group_name_H-M   'P 1'
#
loop_
_entity.id
_entity.type
_entity.pdbx_description
1 polymer ?
#
loop_
_entity_poly.entity_id
_entity_poly.type
_entity_poly.pdbx_seq_one_letter_code
_entity_poly.pdbx_strand_id
1 'polypeptide(L)'
;TLCGVSFTVREGEIVGICGVEGNGQCAIINMITGFGQGGSGDITVNGRDIRSMSIRQLRDEGMVHVPEDRMAMGAAKDMSIRENLMADKISLPQYNKKFTLNDEAITMDTN
;
A
#
# COMPACT_ATOMS: atom_id res chain seq x y z
N THR A 1 -5.63 12.98 -18.08
CA THR A 1 -6.03 11.62 -18.50
C THR A 1 -4.78 10.89 -18.94
N LEU A 2 -4.53 9.70 -18.40
CA LEU A 2 -3.46 8.82 -18.87
C LEU A 2 -4.01 7.95 -20.00
N CYS A 3 -3.26 7.82 -21.09
CA CYS A 3 -3.63 6.99 -22.22
C CYS A 3 -2.42 6.15 -22.67
N GLY A 4 -2.65 4.86 -22.92
CA GLY A 4 -1.66 3.98 -23.54
C GLY A 4 -0.40 3.74 -22.72
N VAL A 5 -0.50 3.72 -21.39
CA VAL A 5 0.64 3.41 -20.50
C VAL A 5 0.74 1.91 -20.35
N SER A 6 1.90 1.35 -20.69
CA SER A 6 2.20 -0.06 -20.48
C SER A 6 3.66 -0.23 -20.07
N PHE A 7 3.90 -0.97 -19.00
CA PHE A 7 5.25 -1.35 -18.56
C PHE A 7 5.18 -2.64 -17.72
N THR A 8 6.31 -3.26 -17.56
CA THR A 8 6.47 -4.47 -16.73
C THR A 8 7.64 -4.28 -15.80
N VAL A 9 7.50 -4.71 -14.57
CA VAL A 9 8.57 -4.76 -13.56
C VAL A 9 8.81 -6.21 -13.19
N ARG A 10 10.07 -6.65 -13.27
CA ARG A 10 10.47 -8.03 -12.94
C ARG A 10 10.95 -8.12 -11.51
N GLU A 11 11.00 -9.33 -10.99
CA GLU A 11 11.62 -9.60 -9.69
C GLU A 11 13.07 -9.09 -9.66
N GLY A 12 13.43 -8.39 -8.57
CA GLY A 12 14.75 -7.76 -8.40
C GLY A 12 14.98 -6.51 -9.22
N GLU A 13 14.03 -6.06 -10.05
CA GLU A 13 14.16 -4.89 -10.90
C GLU A 13 13.70 -3.62 -10.18
N ILE A 14 14.44 -2.52 -10.40
CA ILE A 14 14.05 -1.17 -9.96
C ILE A 14 13.70 -0.35 -11.20
N VAL A 15 12.44 0.05 -11.30
CA VAL A 15 11.95 0.89 -12.39
C VAL A 15 11.70 2.31 -11.90
N GLY A 16 12.32 3.30 -12.55
CA GLY A 16 12.12 4.72 -12.29
C GLY A 16 11.15 5.35 -13.28
N ILE A 17 10.14 6.06 -12.77
CA ILE A 17 9.22 6.85 -13.59
C ILE A 17 9.58 8.33 -13.41
N CYS A 18 10.12 8.94 -14.45
CA CYS A 18 10.50 10.35 -14.45
C CYS A 18 9.46 11.20 -15.17
N GLY A 19 9.28 12.43 -14.72
CA GLY A 19 8.40 13.40 -15.37
C GLY A 19 8.34 14.72 -14.60
N VAL A 20 7.82 15.74 -15.27
CA VAL A 20 7.52 17.01 -14.63
C VAL A 20 6.25 16.88 -13.81
N GLU A 21 6.15 17.58 -12.69
CA GLU A 21 4.97 17.59 -11.82
C GLU A 21 3.68 17.83 -12.63
N GLY A 22 2.64 17.05 -12.33
CA GLY A 22 1.35 17.15 -13.03
C GLY A 22 1.22 16.28 -14.29
N ASN A 23 2.26 15.57 -14.72
CA ASN A 23 2.22 14.74 -15.95
C ASN A 23 1.63 13.33 -15.76
N GLY A 24 1.05 13.05 -14.59
CA GLY A 24 0.29 11.83 -14.39
C GLY A 24 0.99 10.74 -13.59
N GLN A 25 2.19 10.96 -13.05
CA GLN A 25 2.91 10.00 -12.21
C GLN A 25 2.06 9.58 -11.01
N CYS A 26 1.44 10.56 -10.31
CA CYS A 26 0.54 10.29 -9.19
C CYS A 26 -0.67 9.45 -9.60
N ALA A 27 -1.19 9.64 -10.82
CA ALA A 27 -2.30 8.83 -11.31
C ALA A 27 -1.90 7.37 -11.53
N ILE A 28 -0.68 7.11 -12.07
CA ILE A 28 -0.14 5.74 -12.20
C ILE A 28 0.00 5.10 -10.83
N ILE A 29 0.62 5.81 -9.87
CA ILE A 29 0.83 5.31 -8.50
C ILE A 29 -0.51 4.99 -7.85
N ASN A 30 -1.48 5.90 -7.91
CA ASN A 30 -2.79 5.70 -7.32
C ASN A 30 -3.52 4.50 -7.92
N MET A 31 -3.41 4.29 -9.23
CA MET A 31 -4.01 3.11 -9.89
C MET A 31 -3.38 1.80 -9.40
N ILE A 32 -2.06 1.74 -9.29
CA ILE A 32 -1.33 0.55 -8.83
C ILE A 32 -1.60 0.25 -7.36
N THR A 33 -1.67 1.29 -6.52
CA THR A 33 -1.83 1.15 -5.06
C THR A 33 -3.28 1.01 -4.59
N GLY A 34 -4.24 1.05 -5.52
CA GLY A 34 -5.65 0.91 -5.21
C GLY A 34 -6.34 2.18 -4.71
N PHE A 35 -5.66 3.32 -4.70
CA PHE A 35 -6.26 4.64 -4.38
C PHE A 35 -6.95 5.27 -5.59
N GLY A 36 -6.62 4.83 -6.82
CA GLY A 36 -7.26 5.30 -8.05
C GLY A 36 -8.57 4.58 -8.31
N GLN A 37 -9.52 5.30 -8.92
CA GLN A 37 -10.78 4.73 -9.38
C GLN A 37 -10.96 4.97 -10.87
N GLY A 38 -11.59 3.98 -11.53
CA GLY A 38 -11.90 4.05 -12.96
C GLY A 38 -10.68 3.77 -13.83
N GLY A 39 -10.88 3.87 -15.13
CA GLY A 39 -9.87 3.57 -16.13
C GLY A 39 -10.10 2.21 -16.81
N SER A 40 -9.38 2.01 -17.92
CA SER A 40 -9.37 0.75 -18.69
C SER A 40 -7.95 0.21 -18.75
N GLY A 41 -7.82 -1.08 -18.95
CA GLY A 41 -6.53 -1.77 -19.02
C GLY A 41 -6.40 -2.82 -17.93
N ASP A 42 -5.28 -3.49 -17.88
CA ASP A 42 -5.00 -4.58 -16.95
C ASP A 42 -3.82 -4.21 -16.05
N ILE A 43 -3.95 -4.52 -14.76
CA ILE A 43 -2.86 -4.35 -13.80
C ILE A 43 -2.71 -5.69 -13.08
N THR A 44 -1.56 -6.33 -13.25
CA THR A 44 -1.30 -7.64 -12.63
C THR A 44 -0.08 -7.57 -11.71
N VAL A 45 -0.18 -8.22 -10.58
CA VAL A 45 0.94 -8.46 -9.66
C VAL A 45 1.03 -9.95 -9.41
N ASN A 46 2.20 -10.54 -9.61
CA ASN A 46 2.43 -11.97 -9.49
C ASN A 46 1.42 -12.81 -10.30
N GLY A 47 1.00 -12.31 -11.48
CA GLY A 47 0.04 -12.97 -12.36
C GLY A 47 -1.43 -12.82 -11.95
N ARG A 48 -1.73 -12.06 -10.88
CA ARG A 48 -3.11 -11.80 -10.42
C ARG A 48 -3.56 -10.39 -10.81
N ASP A 49 -4.76 -10.27 -11.32
CA ASP A 49 -5.39 -8.96 -11.57
C ASP A 49 -5.71 -8.28 -10.22
N ILE A 50 -5.14 -7.08 -10.02
CA ILE A 50 -5.26 -6.34 -8.76
C ILE A 50 -6.34 -5.26 -8.79
N ARG A 51 -6.97 -4.98 -9.92
CA ARG A 51 -7.92 -3.86 -10.08
C ARG A 51 -9.16 -3.96 -9.18
N SER A 52 -9.58 -5.18 -8.86
CA SER A 52 -10.71 -5.43 -7.97
C SER A 52 -10.31 -5.66 -6.50
N MET A 53 -9.03 -5.64 -6.20
CA MET A 53 -8.52 -5.88 -4.86
C MET A 53 -8.66 -4.64 -3.99
N SER A 54 -9.02 -4.86 -2.74
CA SER A 54 -8.92 -3.82 -1.71
C SER A 54 -7.45 -3.55 -1.36
N ILE A 55 -7.16 -2.38 -0.79
CA ILE A 55 -5.80 -2.02 -0.33
C ILE A 55 -5.24 -3.08 0.62
N ARG A 56 -6.09 -3.67 1.45
CA ARG A 56 -5.68 -4.75 2.34
C ARG A 56 -5.24 -6.00 1.58
N GLN A 57 -6.01 -6.44 0.58
CA GLN A 57 -5.64 -7.58 -0.25
C GLN A 57 -4.35 -7.33 -1.04
N LEU A 58 -4.12 -6.10 -1.51
CA LEU A 58 -2.86 -5.70 -2.14
C LEU A 58 -1.66 -5.84 -1.19
N ARG A 59 -1.83 -5.47 0.08
CA ARG A 59 -0.80 -5.67 1.10
C ARG A 59 -0.54 -7.14 1.40
N ASP A 60 -1.59 -7.95 1.46
CA ASP A 60 -1.49 -9.40 1.64
C ASP A 60 -0.73 -10.07 0.47
N GLU A 61 -0.80 -9.51 -0.76
CA GLU A 61 0.01 -9.90 -1.93
C GLU A 61 1.46 -9.39 -1.88
N GLY A 62 1.85 -8.67 -0.83
CA GLY A 62 3.20 -8.16 -0.62
C GLY A 62 3.46 -6.75 -1.16
N MET A 63 2.42 -6.04 -1.60
CA MET A 63 2.57 -4.66 -2.09
C MET A 63 2.74 -3.69 -0.93
N VAL A 64 3.80 -2.89 -0.97
CA VAL A 64 4.06 -1.80 -0.02
C VAL A 64 4.10 -0.47 -0.77
N HIS A 65 3.53 0.56 -0.18
CA HIS A 65 3.52 1.91 -0.74
C HIS A 65 4.08 2.92 0.27
N VAL A 66 5.05 3.69 -0.16
CA VAL A 66 5.56 4.85 0.59
C VAL A 66 5.02 6.11 -0.09
N PRO A 67 4.06 6.82 0.52
CA PRO A 67 3.46 8.02 -0.07
C PRO A 67 4.45 9.18 -0.11
N GLU A 68 4.27 10.09 -1.07
CA GLU A 68 5.04 11.33 -1.20
C GLU A 68 4.87 12.20 0.06
N ASP A 69 3.64 12.48 0.45
CA ASP A 69 3.34 13.11 1.74
C ASP A 69 3.20 12.06 2.84
N ARG A 70 4.33 11.76 3.47
CA ARG A 70 4.40 10.79 4.57
C ARG A 70 3.63 11.24 5.81
N MET A 71 3.52 12.54 6.04
CA MET A 71 2.87 13.08 7.22
C MET A 71 1.34 13.13 7.10
N ALA A 72 0.83 13.26 5.89
CA ALA A 72 -0.62 13.25 5.65
C ALA A 72 -1.17 11.84 5.41
N MET A 73 -0.38 10.95 4.80
CA MET A 73 -0.86 9.65 4.33
C MET A 73 -0.07 8.45 4.86
N GLY A 74 1.12 8.66 5.39
CA GLY A 74 2.03 7.57 5.79
C GLY A 74 2.15 7.34 7.29
N ALA A 75 1.68 8.28 8.12
CA ALA A 75 1.77 8.17 9.57
C ALA A 75 0.60 8.87 10.27
N ALA A 76 0.13 8.29 11.37
CA ALA A 76 -0.84 8.92 12.27
C ALA A 76 -0.07 9.77 13.29
N LYS A 77 -0.09 11.09 13.10
CA LYS A 77 0.73 12.07 13.87
C LYS A 77 0.48 12.02 15.38
N ASP A 78 -0.78 11.78 15.76
CA ASP A 78 -1.22 11.79 17.17
C ASP A 78 -1.07 10.41 17.83
N MET A 79 -0.58 9.43 17.12
CA MET A 79 -0.34 8.08 17.59
C MET A 79 1.14 7.87 17.92
N SER A 80 1.41 7.02 18.90
CA SER A 80 2.76 6.59 19.24
C SER A 80 3.43 5.82 18.09
N ILE A 81 4.74 5.67 18.14
CA ILE A 81 5.51 4.84 17.20
C ILE A 81 4.97 3.41 17.21
N ARG A 82 4.68 2.86 18.37
CA ARG A 82 4.09 1.52 18.54
C ARG A 82 2.77 1.37 17.79
N GLU A 83 1.86 2.32 17.93
CA GLU A 83 0.56 2.30 17.24
C GLU A 83 0.73 2.44 15.73
N ASN A 84 1.63 3.29 15.27
CA ASN A 84 1.94 3.41 13.85
C ASN A 84 2.52 2.11 13.25
N LEU A 85 3.43 1.43 13.96
CA LEU A 85 4.00 0.15 13.53
C LEU A 85 2.95 -0.98 13.47
N MET A 86 1.90 -0.87 14.27
CA MET A 86 0.84 -1.87 14.34
C MET A 86 -0.37 -1.57 13.46
N ALA A 87 -0.45 -0.39 12.85
CA ALA A 87 -1.64 0.09 12.15
C ALA A 87 -2.13 -0.85 11.03
N ASP A 88 -1.22 -1.49 10.30
CA ASP A 88 -1.54 -2.44 9.25
C ASP A 88 -1.76 -3.87 9.76
N LYS A 89 -1.19 -4.22 10.91
CA LYS A 89 -1.20 -5.56 11.51
C LYS A 89 -2.32 -5.79 12.53
N ILE A 90 -2.96 -4.73 13.02
CA ILE A 90 -3.92 -4.75 14.13
C ILE A 90 -5.08 -5.74 13.92
N SER A 91 -5.39 -6.05 12.68
CA SER A 91 -6.48 -6.97 12.33
C SER A 91 -6.05 -8.44 12.25
N LEU A 92 -4.75 -8.73 12.40
CA LEU A 92 -4.27 -10.11 12.41
C LEU A 92 -4.72 -10.81 13.70
N PRO A 93 -5.09 -12.11 13.64
CA PRO A 93 -5.64 -12.83 14.79
C PRO A 93 -4.73 -12.86 16.02
N GLN A 94 -3.40 -12.82 15.82
CA GLN A 94 -2.42 -12.83 16.90
C GLN A 94 -2.41 -11.54 17.74
N TYR A 95 -2.81 -10.39 17.15
CA TYR A 95 -2.87 -9.10 17.83
C TYR A 95 -4.27 -8.71 18.27
N ASN A 96 -5.28 -9.45 17.84
CA ASN A 96 -6.69 -9.14 18.08
C ASN A 96 -7.36 -10.27 18.87
N LYS A 97 -7.68 -10.01 20.13
CA LYS A 97 -8.53 -10.85 20.98
C LYS A 97 -9.95 -10.33 20.83
N LYS A 98 -10.84 -11.06 20.23
CA LYS A 98 -12.28 -10.87 19.92
C LYS A 98 -12.93 -9.49 20.21
N PHE A 99 -12.48 -8.76 21.24
CA PHE A 99 -12.94 -7.41 21.64
C PHE A 99 -11.82 -6.49 22.16
N THR A 100 -10.59 -7.00 22.30
CA THR A 100 -9.45 -6.26 22.84
C THR A 100 -8.18 -6.60 22.08
N LEU A 101 -7.21 -5.69 22.10
CA LEU A 101 -5.88 -5.94 21.54
C LEU A 101 -5.06 -6.85 22.45
N ASN A 102 -4.19 -7.63 21.87
CA ASN A 102 -3.25 -8.47 22.59
C ASN A 102 -1.95 -7.69 22.84
N ASP A 103 -1.92 -6.92 23.92
CA ASP A 103 -0.79 -6.05 24.26
C ASP A 103 0.55 -6.79 24.43
N GLU A 104 0.52 -8.04 24.88
CA GLU A 104 1.73 -8.86 25.01
C GLU A 104 2.34 -9.16 23.65
N ALA A 105 1.53 -9.65 22.70
CA ALA A 105 1.99 -9.95 21.36
C ALA A 105 2.47 -8.68 20.62
N ILE A 106 1.78 -7.55 20.80
CA ILE A 106 2.17 -6.26 20.24
C ILE A 106 3.52 -5.79 20.82
N THR A 107 3.72 -5.95 22.12
CA THR A 107 4.96 -5.53 22.76
C THR A 107 6.16 -6.38 22.32
N MET A 108 5.96 -7.66 22.07
CA MET A 108 7.02 -8.55 21.58
C MET A 108 7.46 -8.19 20.14
N ASP A 109 6.53 -7.73 19.31
CA ASP A 109 6.80 -7.41 17.89
C ASP A 109 7.35 -5.98 17.69
N THR A 110 7.20 -5.10 18.69
CA THR A 110 7.60 -3.69 18.61
C THR A 110 8.87 -3.36 19.41
N ASN A 111 9.48 -4.32 20.07
CA ASN A 111 10.79 -4.22 20.74
C ASN A 111 11.90 -4.80 19.87
#